data_c92b09a20cf259b4e254c5ed793d25cd
#
_entry.id   c92b09a20cf259b4e254c5ed793d25cd
#
_cell.length_a   1.000
_cell.length_b   1.000
_cell.length_c   1.000
_cell.angle_alpha   90.00
_cell.angle_beta   90.00
_cell.angle_gamma   90.00
#
_symmetry.space_group_name_H-M   'P 1'
#
loop_
_entity.id
_entity.type
_entity.pdbx_description
1 polymer ?
#
loop_
_entity_poly.entity_id
_entity_poly.type
_entity_poly.pdbx_seq_one_letter_code
_entity_poly.pdbx_strand_id
1 'polypeptide(L)'
;MSITPAVKKILDNYESDNPGTKANLARILMQGRLGGTGKLVILPVDQGFEHGPARSFAPNPPAYDPHYHFSLALEAGLSAYAAPLGMIEAGASTFAGQIPTILKVNSANSLARAKEAPAQAITAGVQDALRLGCSAIGYTIYPGSDLAYDMMQDIAELAAEAKSVGLAVVIWSYPRGGALSKPGETAIDICAYAAHMAALLGAHIIKVKPPTEHLELDAAKKVYEGQKIDVATAASRIKHVVQSCFNGRRIVVFSGGEAKDTDGVLAEARAIRDGGGNEIGRAHV
;
A
#
# COMPACT_ATOMS: atom_id res chain seq x y z
N MET A 1 -12.65 -21.90 8.16
CA MET A 1 -11.19 -22.09 8.07
C MET A 1 -10.55 -21.47 9.30
N SER A 2 -9.68 -22.17 10.02
CA SER A 2 -8.98 -21.61 11.19
C SER A 2 -7.80 -20.75 10.74
N ILE A 3 -7.52 -19.68 11.48
CA ILE A 3 -6.36 -18.81 11.26
C ILE A 3 -5.08 -19.61 11.45
N THR A 4 -4.14 -19.52 10.52
CA THR A 4 -2.85 -20.22 10.60
C THR A 4 -1.93 -19.60 11.65
N PRO A 5 -0.92 -20.33 12.18
CA PRO A 5 0.07 -19.76 13.09
C PRO A 5 0.81 -18.55 12.52
N ALA A 6 1.10 -18.55 11.23
CA ALA A 6 1.76 -17.42 10.55
C ALA A 6 0.88 -16.15 10.58
N VAL A 7 -0.40 -16.27 10.25
CA VAL A 7 -1.33 -15.15 10.30
C VAL A 7 -1.59 -14.72 11.75
N LYS A 8 -1.73 -15.67 12.68
CA LYS A 8 -1.88 -15.36 14.11
C LYS A 8 -0.73 -14.50 14.62
N LYS A 9 0.52 -14.87 14.31
CA LYS A 9 1.71 -14.12 14.69
C LYS A 9 1.68 -12.67 14.17
N ILE A 10 1.15 -12.44 12.98
CA ILE A 10 0.98 -11.09 12.43
C ILE A 10 -0.08 -10.33 13.20
N LEU A 11 -1.24 -10.94 13.44
CA LEU A 11 -2.36 -10.31 14.15
C LEU A 11 -2.02 -9.98 15.61
N ASP A 12 -1.15 -10.76 16.25
CA ASP A 12 -0.70 -10.52 17.63
C ASP A 12 0.11 -9.20 17.75
N ASN A 13 0.65 -8.66 16.65
CA ASN A 13 1.33 -7.36 16.64
C ASN A 13 0.37 -6.16 16.76
N TYR A 14 -0.91 -6.35 16.52
CA TYR A 14 -1.94 -5.30 16.57
C TYR A 14 -2.68 -5.34 17.90
N GLU A 15 -1.96 -5.01 18.97
CA GLU A 15 -2.40 -5.22 20.37
C GLU A 15 -3.59 -4.31 20.76
N SER A 16 -3.65 -3.08 20.19
CA SER A 16 -4.71 -2.11 20.51
C SER A 16 -5.97 -2.27 19.66
N ASP A 17 -5.95 -3.13 18.62
CA ASP A 17 -7.03 -3.23 17.68
C ASP A 17 -8.19 -4.11 18.17
N ASN A 18 -9.40 -3.68 17.87
CA ASN A 18 -10.61 -4.41 18.19
C ASN A 18 -10.77 -5.71 17.36
N PRO A 19 -11.68 -6.62 17.76
CA PRO A 19 -11.89 -7.87 17.02
C PRO A 19 -12.30 -7.67 15.56
N GLY A 20 -13.02 -6.59 15.22
CA GLY A 20 -13.46 -6.28 13.85
C GLY A 20 -12.28 -6.01 12.94
N THR A 21 -11.36 -5.14 13.37
CA THR A 21 -10.13 -4.83 12.62
C THR A 21 -9.27 -6.08 12.41
N LYS A 22 -9.09 -6.90 13.47
CA LYS A 22 -8.35 -8.17 13.37
C LYS A 22 -9.04 -9.17 12.43
N ALA A 23 -10.36 -9.24 12.43
CA ALA A 23 -11.13 -10.08 11.51
C ALA A 23 -10.95 -9.64 10.06
N ASN A 24 -10.97 -8.34 9.79
CA ASN A 24 -10.75 -7.79 8.45
C ASN A 24 -9.30 -7.99 7.95
N LEU A 25 -8.31 -7.82 8.80
CA LEU A 25 -6.92 -8.17 8.48
C LEU A 25 -6.78 -9.68 8.20
N ALA A 26 -7.43 -10.52 9.00
CA ALA A 26 -7.45 -11.96 8.78
C ALA A 26 -8.08 -12.33 7.43
N ARG A 27 -9.17 -11.68 7.02
CA ARG A 27 -9.79 -11.89 5.70
C ARG A 27 -8.78 -11.66 4.58
N ILE A 28 -8.03 -10.56 4.62
CA ILE A 28 -6.99 -10.24 3.62
C ILE A 28 -5.87 -11.27 3.65
N LEU A 29 -5.35 -11.62 4.84
CA LEU A 29 -4.23 -12.54 5.01
C LEU A 29 -4.57 -14.01 4.75
N MET A 30 -5.83 -14.38 4.79
CA MET A 30 -6.30 -15.74 4.52
C MET A 30 -6.86 -15.93 3.11
N GLN A 31 -6.97 -14.85 2.32
CA GLN A 31 -7.53 -14.89 0.97
C GLN A 31 -6.48 -15.29 -0.08
N GLY A 32 -6.96 -15.95 -1.13
CA GLY A 32 -6.21 -16.23 -2.35
C GLY A 32 -5.14 -17.31 -2.21
N ARG A 33 -4.25 -17.36 -3.20
CA ARG A 33 -3.21 -18.42 -3.29
C ARG A 33 -2.17 -18.35 -2.17
N LEU A 34 -1.93 -17.15 -1.65
CA LEU A 34 -1.01 -16.94 -0.53
C LEU A 34 -1.72 -16.97 0.83
N GLY A 35 -3.01 -17.28 0.84
CA GLY A 35 -3.82 -17.32 2.05
C GLY A 35 -3.22 -18.19 3.15
N GLY A 36 -3.09 -17.64 4.35
CA GLY A 36 -2.53 -18.34 5.49
C GLY A 36 -1.00 -18.35 5.62
N THR A 37 -0.26 -17.92 4.58
CA THR A 37 1.21 -17.91 4.61
C THR A 37 1.81 -16.71 5.34
N GLY A 38 1.01 -15.68 5.64
CA GLY A 38 1.49 -14.38 6.10
C GLY A 38 2.03 -13.48 4.99
N LYS A 39 1.93 -13.92 3.74
CA LYS A 39 2.22 -13.14 2.54
C LYS A 39 0.92 -12.80 1.82
N LEU A 40 0.94 -11.72 1.05
CA LEU A 40 -0.24 -11.25 0.32
C LEU A 40 0.15 -10.62 -1.01
N VAL A 41 -0.82 -10.53 -1.92
CA VAL A 41 -0.75 -9.70 -3.14
C VAL A 41 -2.06 -8.95 -3.26
N ILE A 42 -1.97 -7.63 -3.37
CA ILE A 42 -3.13 -6.76 -3.55
C ILE A 42 -3.13 -6.21 -4.98
N LEU A 43 -4.27 -6.23 -5.65
CA LEU A 43 -4.47 -5.54 -6.93
C LEU A 43 -4.93 -4.12 -6.69
N PRO A 44 -4.07 -3.09 -6.85
CA PRO A 44 -4.52 -1.70 -6.78
C PRO A 44 -4.88 -1.18 -8.17
N VAL A 45 -6.06 -0.58 -8.32
CA VAL A 45 -6.52 0.01 -9.59
C VAL A 45 -7.06 1.42 -9.33
N ASP A 46 -6.17 2.40 -9.33
CA ASP A 46 -6.48 3.84 -9.23
C ASP A 46 -5.92 4.67 -10.40
N GLN A 47 -5.26 4.00 -11.33
CA GLN A 47 -4.56 4.62 -12.47
C GLN A 47 -5.51 5.42 -13.37
N GLY A 48 -6.76 4.97 -13.53
CA GLY A 48 -7.77 5.68 -14.30
C GLY A 48 -8.09 7.06 -13.74
N PHE A 49 -8.07 7.22 -12.42
CA PHE A 49 -8.21 8.50 -11.74
C PHE A 49 -6.95 9.36 -11.88
N GLU A 50 -5.79 8.79 -11.58
CA GLU A 50 -4.51 9.54 -11.57
C GLU A 50 -4.04 9.92 -12.97
N HIS A 51 -4.17 9.02 -13.96
CA HIS A 51 -3.56 9.17 -15.29
C HIS A 51 -4.56 9.26 -16.43
N GLY A 52 -5.85 9.17 -16.14
CA GLY A 52 -6.93 9.13 -17.12
C GLY A 52 -7.17 7.73 -17.70
N PRO A 53 -8.41 7.45 -18.14
CA PRO A 53 -8.84 6.11 -18.51
C PRO A 53 -8.15 5.60 -19.79
N ALA A 54 -7.96 6.44 -20.81
CA ALA A 54 -7.35 6.02 -22.06
C ALA A 54 -5.90 5.57 -21.85
N ARG A 55 -5.10 6.35 -21.13
CA ARG A 55 -3.70 6.01 -20.81
C ARG A 55 -3.59 4.71 -20.00
N SER A 56 -4.56 4.47 -19.13
CA SER A 56 -4.53 3.32 -18.22
C SER A 56 -5.09 2.05 -18.83
N PHE A 57 -6.14 2.13 -19.66
CA PHE A 57 -6.94 0.96 -20.05
C PHE A 57 -7.02 0.71 -21.57
N ALA A 58 -6.67 1.68 -22.43
CA ALA A 58 -6.75 1.46 -23.87
C ALA A 58 -5.91 0.28 -24.41
N PRO A 59 -4.72 -0.03 -23.83
CA PRO A 59 -3.97 -1.23 -24.23
C PRO A 59 -4.69 -2.56 -23.94
N ASN A 60 -5.63 -2.53 -22.96
CA ASN A 60 -6.46 -3.67 -22.57
C ASN A 60 -7.92 -3.21 -22.42
N PRO A 61 -8.70 -3.10 -23.49
CA PRO A 61 -10.05 -2.53 -23.45
C PRO A 61 -11.02 -3.14 -22.44
N PRO A 62 -11.00 -4.45 -22.11
CA PRO A 62 -11.81 -4.99 -21.03
C PRO A 62 -11.61 -4.30 -19.69
N ALA A 63 -10.43 -3.71 -19.44
CA ALA A 63 -10.13 -3.01 -18.20
C ALA A 63 -10.90 -1.68 -17.98
N TYR A 64 -11.62 -1.19 -18.99
CA TYR A 64 -12.59 -0.09 -18.80
C TYR A 64 -13.78 -0.50 -17.94
N ASP A 65 -14.11 -1.79 -17.89
CA ASP A 65 -15.17 -2.32 -17.03
C ASP A 65 -14.61 -2.69 -15.65
N PRO A 66 -15.13 -2.11 -14.55
CA PRO A 66 -14.70 -2.47 -13.20
C PRO A 66 -14.85 -3.96 -12.87
N HIS A 67 -15.81 -4.68 -13.45
CA HIS A 67 -15.97 -6.13 -13.27
C HIS A 67 -14.74 -6.93 -13.73
N TYR A 68 -14.03 -6.45 -14.75
CA TYR A 68 -12.79 -7.05 -15.21
C TYR A 68 -11.75 -7.15 -14.09
N HIS A 69 -11.59 -6.10 -13.30
CA HIS A 69 -10.59 -6.05 -12.22
C HIS A 69 -10.95 -6.97 -11.04
N PHE A 70 -12.22 -7.08 -10.70
CA PHE A 70 -12.69 -8.05 -9.70
C PHE A 70 -12.42 -9.48 -10.18
N SER A 71 -12.81 -9.80 -11.42
CA SER A 71 -12.57 -11.11 -12.03
C SER A 71 -11.10 -11.45 -12.09
N LEU A 72 -10.26 -10.52 -12.54
CA LEU A 72 -8.80 -10.68 -12.57
C LEU A 72 -8.23 -10.99 -11.18
N ALA A 73 -8.66 -10.26 -10.15
CA ALA A 73 -8.18 -10.49 -8.78
C ALA A 73 -8.58 -11.88 -8.25
N LEU A 74 -9.78 -12.36 -8.59
CA LEU A 74 -10.26 -13.68 -8.21
C LEU A 74 -9.53 -14.80 -8.98
N GLU A 75 -9.43 -14.69 -10.30
CA GLU A 75 -8.77 -15.69 -11.16
C GLU A 75 -7.28 -15.84 -10.85
N ALA A 76 -6.60 -14.72 -10.59
CA ALA A 76 -5.21 -14.71 -10.15
C ALA A 76 -5.04 -15.21 -8.70
N GLY A 77 -6.12 -15.33 -7.94
CA GLY A 77 -6.10 -15.77 -6.55
C GLY A 77 -5.40 -14.77 -5.63
N LEU A 78 -5.71 -13.49 -5.78
CA LEU A 78 -5.10 -12.41 -5.02
C LEU A 78 -5.73 -12.28 -3.61
N SER A 79 -5.05 -11.55 -2.74
CA SER A 79 -5.44 -11.38 -1.33
C SER A 79 -6.50 -10.30 -1.13
N ALA A 80 -6.49 -9.27 -1.96
CA ALA A 80 -7.46 -8.18 -1.93
C ALA A 80 -7.46 -7.39 -3.25
N TYR A 81 -8.55 -6.64 -3.47
CA TYR A 81 -8.69 -5.65 -4.53
C TYR A 81 -8.83 -4.26 -3.91
N ALA A 82 -8.04 -3.29 -4.38
CA ALA A 82 -8.07 -1.91 -3.88
C ALA A 82 -8.40 -0.95 -5.02
N ALA A 83 -9.46 -0.14 -4.86
CA ALA A 83 -9.90 0.79 -5.90
C ALA A 83 -10.66 2.00 -5.33
N PRO A 84 -10.82 3.08 -6.14
CA PRO A 84 -11.69 4.21 -5.80
C PRO A 84 -13.17 3.80 -5.70
N LEU A 85 -13.95 4.67 -5.06
CA LEU A 85 -15.36 4.46 -4.73
C LEU A 85 -16.19 3.92 -5.91
N GLY A 86 -16.20 4.63 -7.03
CA GLY A 86 -17.04 4.25 -8.19
C GLY A 86 -16.69 2.90 -8.79
N MET A 87 -15.42 2.48 -8.73
CA MET A 87 -15.01 1.15 -9.20
C MET A 87 -15.47 0.04 -8.23
N ILE A 88 -15.40 0.27 -6.92
CA ILE A 88 -15.91 -0.69 -5.94
C ILE A 88 -17.44 -0.78 -6.05
N GLU A 89 -18.15 0.35 -6.13
CA GLU A 89 -19.61 0.40 -6.29
C GLU A 89 -20.11 -0.40 -7.49
N ALA A 90 -19.44 -0.28 -8.63
CA ALA A 90 -19.83 -0.95 -9.87
C ALA A 90 -19.81 -2.49 -9.79
N GLY A 91 -19.02 -3.07 -8.89
CA GLY A 91 -18.92 -4.52 -8.73
C GLY A 91 -19.36 -5.06 -7.37
N ALA A 92 -19.67 -4.17 -6.40
CA ALA A 92 -19.86 -4.56 -5.00
C ALA A 92 -20.92 -5.66 -4.80
N SER A 93 -22.07 -5.57 -5.48
CA SER A 93 -23.12 -6.58 -5.36
C SER A 93 -22.76 -7.90 -6.03
N THR A 94 -22.21 -7.85 -7.23
CA THR A 94 -21.86 -9.05 -8.01
C THR A 94 -20.77 -9.88 -7.33
N PHE A 95 -19.79 -9.21 -6.72
CA PHE A 95 -18.62 -9.84 -6.12
C PHE A 95 -18.65 -9.87 -4.58
N ALA A 96 -19.81 -9.61 -3.99
CA ALA A 96 -19.98 -9.58 -2.53
C ALA A 96 -19.47 -10.86 -1.86
N GLY A 97 -18.58 -10.71 -0.89
CA GLY A 97 -18.02 -11.81 -0.11
C GLY A 97 -16.98 -12.68 -0.84
N GLN A 98 -16.70 -12.45 -2.12
CA GLN A 98 -15.77 -13.27 -2.91
C GLN A 98 -14.32 -12.86 -2.74
N ILE A 99 -14.05 -11.56 -2.55
CA ILE A 99 -12.71 -11.02 -2.34
C ILE A 99 -12.77 -9.86 -1.34
N PRO A 100 -11.81 -9.75 -0.41
CA PRO A 100 -11.66 -8.56 0.42
C PRO A 100 -11.38 -7.33 -0.44
N THR A 101 -12.10 -6.24 -0.17
CA THR A 101 -11.89 -4.96 -0.85
C THR A 101 -11.27 -3.92 0.08
N ILE A 102 -10.47 -3.03 -0.50
CA ILE A 102 -9.84 -1.88 0.16
C ILE A 102 -10.33 -0.64 -0.57
N LEU A 103 -11.13 0.18 0.10
CA LEU A 103 -11.62 1.42 -0.50
C LEU A 103 -10.54 2.49 -0.48
N LYS A 104 -10.08 2.92 -1.66
CA LYS A 104 -9.19 4.10 -1.76
C LYS A 104 -10.00 5.36 -1.51
N VAL A 105 -9.72 6.04 -0.39
CA VAL A 105 -10.53 7.18 0.09
C VAL A 105 -9.99 8.54 -0.34
N ASN A 106 -8.81 8.62 -0.95
CA ASN A 106 -8.31 9.86 -1.55
C ASN A 106 -7.70 9.63 -2.93
N SER A 107 -7.72 10.67 -3.77
CA SER A 107 -7.24 10.58 -5.15
C SER A 107 -6.68 11.91 -5.64
N ALA A 108 -5.75 11.83 -6.59
CA ALA A 108 -5.24 12.96 -7.36
C ALA A 108 -5.43 12.70 -8.85
N ASN A 109 -5.29 13.74 -9.67
CA ASN A 109 -5.36 13.62 -11.12
C ASN A 109 -4.24 14.39 -11.82
N SER A 110 -3.93 14.01 -13.05
CA SER A 110 -2.87 14.64 -13.84
C SER A 110 -3.31 15.93 -14.54
N LEU A 111 -4.56 16.36 -14.41
CA LEU A 111 -5.08 17.62 -14.94
C LEU A 111 -4.75 18.78 -14.01
N ALA A 112 -4.56 18.53 -12.72
CA ALA A 112 -4.20 19.55 -11.75
C ALA A 112 -2.75 20.05 -11.97
N ARG A 113 -2.53 21.35 -11.75
CA ARG A 113 -1.22 22.00 -11.91
C ARG A 113 -0.24 21.72 -10.76
N ALA A 114 -0.65 21.05 -9.71
CA ALA A 114 0.10 20.87 -8.47
C ALA A 114 1.31 19.94 -8.60
N LYS A 115 2.27 20.29 -9.50
CA LYS A 115 3.54 19.54 -9.60
C LYS A 115 4.49 19.84 -8.45
N GLU A 116 4.41 21.04 -7.88
CA GLU A 116 5.32 21.53 -6.83
C GLU A 116 4.86 21.12 -5.44
N ALA A 117 3.55 21.05 -5.20
CA ALA A 117 2.96 20.60 -3.95
C ALA A 117 1.94 19.47 -4.22
N PRO A 118 2.42 18.24 -4.47
CA PRO A 118 1.53 17.12 -4.74
C PRO A 118 0.62 16.84 -3.53
N ALA A 119 -0.70 16.73 -3.81
CA ALA A 119 -1.72 16.43 -2.81
C ALA A 119 -2.75 15.47 -3.39
N GLN A 120 -3.60 14.94 -2.52
CA GLN A 120 -4.77 14.15 -2.90
C GLN A 120 -6.01 14.66 -2.17
N ALA A 121 -7.13 14.76 -2.86
CA ALA A 121 -8.41 15.11 -2.27
C ALA A 121 -9.09 13.87 -1.67
N ILE A 122 -9.80 14.03 -0.56
CA ILE A 122 -10.69 12.99 -0.02
C ILE A 122 -11.85 12.81 -1.02
N THR A 123 -12.06 11.58 -1.46
CA THR A 123 -13.04 11.20 -2.49
C THR A 123 -14.02 10.12 -2.03
N ALA A 124 -13.84 9.60 -0.82
CA ALA A 124 -14.74 8.64 -0.17
C ALA A 124 -14.50 8.66 1.35
N GLY A 125 -15.38 8.03 2.11
CA GLY A 125 -15.31 7.99 3.57
C GLY A 125 -15.45 6.57 4.14
N VAL A 126 -15.33 6.49 5.47
CA VAL A 126 -15.47 5.24 6.22
C VAL A 126 -16.88 4.65 6.07
N GLN A 127 -17.91 5.48 6.01
CA GLN A 127 -19.28 5.02 5.82
C GLN A 127 -19.49 4.35 4.45
N ASP A 128 -18.80 4.82 3.40
CA ASP A 128 -18.81 4.16 2.10
C ASP A 128 -18.16 2.78 2.18
N ALA A 129 -17.02 2.67 2.88
CA ALA A 129 -16.35 1.40 3.07
C ALA A 129 -17.23 0.39 3.81
N LEU A 130 -17.97 0.83 4.83
CA LEU A 130 -18.89 -0.02 5.59
C LEU A 130 -20.05 -0.52 4.72
N ARG A 131 -20.77 0.39 4.03
CA ARG A 131 -21.92 0.01 3.21
C ARG A 131 -21.55 -0.91 2.03
N LEU A 132 -20.30 -0.82 1.55
CA LEU A 132 -19.78 -1.66 0.46
C LEU A 132 -19.12 -2.95 0.96
N GLY A 133 -19.09 -3.20 2.26
CA GLY A 133 -18.51 -4.41 2.86
C GLY A 133 -16.99 -4.49 2.71
N CYS A 134 -16.30 -3.36 2.59
CA CYS A 134 -14.84 -3.33 2.49
C CYS A 134 -14.17 -3.83 3.78
N SER A 135 -13.01 -4.43 3.65
CA SER A 135 -12.19 -4.87 4.78
C SER A 135 -11.26 -3.77 5.31
N ALA A 136 -10.98 -2.76 4.49
CA ALA A 136 -10.07 -1.67 4.84
C ALA A 136 -10.40 -0.39 4.07
N ILE A 137 -9.93 0.73 4.62
CA ILE A 137 -9.72 1.95 3.85
C ILE A 137 -8.26 2.04 3.42
N GLY A 138 -8.00 2.75 2.31
CA GLY A 138 -6.65 3.00 1.81
C GLY A 138 -6.46 4.49 1.50
N TYR A 139 -5.37 5.07 1.97
CA TYR A 139 -5.05 6.48 1.85
C TYR A 139 -3.62 6.70 1.36
N THR A 140 -3.41 7.67 0.48
CA THR A 140 -2.08 8.04 -0.01
C THR A 140 -1.60 9.30 0.68
N ILE A 141 -0.37 9.28 1.19
CA ILE A 141 0.34 10.47 1.66
C ILE A 141 1.59 10.72 0.81
N TYR A 142 1.97 11.99 0.69
CA TYR A 142 3.23 12.44 0.07
C TYR A 142 4.10 13.14 1.11
N PRO A 143 4.93 12.40 1.88
CA PRO A 143 5.69 12.97 3.00
C PRO A 143 6.61 14.15 2.66
N GLY A 144 7.03 14.28 1.41
CA GLY A 144 7.88 15.41 0.97
C GLY A 144 7.09 16.63 0.46
N SER A 145 5.76 16.57 0.37
CA SER A 145 4.95 17.67 -0.13
C SER A 145 4.80 18.79 0.91
N ASP A 146 4.69 20.03 0.43
CA ASP A 146 4.32 21.18 1.28
C ASP A 146 2.91 21.03 1.90
N LEU A 147 2.06 20.17 1.31
CA LEU A 147 0.74 19.81 1.82
C LEU A 147 0.73 18.49 2.62
N ALA A 148 1.90 17.99 3.02
CA ALA A 148 2.01 16.72 3.75
C ALA A 148 1.26 16.73 5.09
N TYR A 149 1.26 17.85 5.80
CA TYR A 149 0.62 17.94 7.10
C TYR A 149 -0.90 17.87 7.01
N ASP A 150 -1.51 18.47 5.99
CA ASP A 150 -2.95 18.36 5.75
C ASP A 150 -3.34 16.89 5.49
N MET A 151 -2.60 16.21 4.61
CA MET A 151 -2.81 14.78 4.36
C MET A 151 -2.61 13.90 5.60
N MET A 152 -1.68 14.27 6.49
CA MET A 152 -1.48 13.55 7.77
C MET A 152 -2.63 13.76 8.73
N GLN A 153 -3.21 14.97 8.78
CA GLN A 153 -4.41 15.25 9.58
C GLN A 153 -5.62 14.48 9.07
N ASP A 154 -5.87 14.51 7.77
CA ASP A 154 -6.95 13.76 7.14
C ASP A 154 -6.90 12.27 7.47
N ILE A 155 -5.72 11.65 7.30
CA ILE A 155 -5.61 10.21 7.58
C ILE A 155 -5.66 9.91 9.07
N ALA A 156 -5.21 10.78 9.94
CA ALA A 156 -5.33 10.57 11.38
C ALA A 156 -6.81 10.49 11.80
N GLU A 157 -7.66 11.36 11.27
CA GLU A 157 -9.11 11.35 11.52
C GLU A 157 -9.78 10.11 10.90
N LEU A 158 -9.53 9.84 9.62
CA LEU A 158 -10.08 8.69 8.92
C LEU A 158 -9.63 7.35 9.52
N ALA A 159 -8.37 7.26 9.99
CA ALA A 159 -7.87 6.06 10.64
C ALA A 159 -8.52 5.82 12.01
N ALA A 160 -8.76 6.88 12.79
CA ALA A 160 -9.47 6.78 14.05
C ALA A 160 -10.91 6.29 13.83
N GLU A 161 -11.63 6.88 12.85
CA GLU A 161 -12.99 6.45 12.49
C GLU A 161 -13.00 5.00 12.00
N ALA A 162 -12.14 4.63 11.04
CA ALA A 162 -12.08 3.30 10.47
C ALA A 162 -11.81 2.23 11.55
N LYS A 163 -10.86 2.46 12.45
CA LYS A 163 -10.55 1.55 13.56
C LYS A 163 -11.70 1.41 14.53
N SER A 164 -12.42 2.50 14.81
CA SER A 164 -13.55 2.47 15.73
C SER A 164 -14.66 1.52 15.28
N VAL A 165 -14.82 1.35 13.96
CA VAL A 165 -15.83 0.48 13.33
C VAL A 165 -15.27 -0.85 12.83
N GLY A 166 -14.01 -1.15 13.13
CA GLY A 166 -13.40 -2.45 12.81
C GLY A 166 -12.81 -2.58 11.41
N LEU A 167 -12.60 -1.48 10.69
CA LEU A 167 -11.90 -1.51 9.42
C LEU A 167 -10.38 -1.42 9.61
N ALA A 168 -9.63 -2.11 8.75
CA ALA A 168 -8.20 -1.94 8.66
C ALA A 168 -7.81 -0.65 7.92
N VAL A 169 -6.58 -0.18 8.14
CA VAL A 169 -6.04 1.04 7.50
C VAL A 169 -4.80 0.67 6.69
N VAL A 170 -4.82 1.03 5.41
CA VAL A 170 -3.69 0.91 4.48
C VAL A 170 -3.18 2.30 4.14
N ILE A 171 -1.89 2.55 4.30
CA ILE A 171 -1.29 3.83 3.88
C ILE A 171 -0.28 3.59 2.76
N TRP A 172 -0.53 4.21 1.60
CA TRP A 172 0.45 4.36 0.53
C TRP A 172 1.30 5.59 0.84
N SER A 173 2.55 5.39 1.24
CA SER A 173 3.47 6.47 1.60
C SER A 173 4.49 6.67 0.49
N TYR A 174 4.25 7.66 -0.35
CA TYR A 174 5.06 7.93 -1.54
C TYR A 174 5.75 9.28 -1.42
N PRO A 175 7.04 9.33 -1.05
CA PRO A 175 7.77 10.59 -0.97
C PRO A 175 7.74 11.31 -2.32
N ARG A 176 7.27 12.56 -2.32
CA ARG A 176 7.21 13.44 -3.49
C ARG A 176 7.16 14.90 -3.05
N GLY A 177 7.71 15.79 -3.89
CA GLY A 177 7.61 17.23 -3.72
C GLY A 177 8.60 17.81 -2.71
N GLY A 178 8.45 19.10 -2.42
CA GLY A 178 9.34 19.84 -1.53
C GLY A 178 10.77 19.87 -2.05
N ALA A 179 11.71 19.65 -1.16
CA ALA A 179 13.15 19.66 -1.43
C ALA A 179 13.70 18.30 -1.93
N LEU A 180 12.85 17.28 -2.10
CA LEU A 180 13.29 15.96 -2.54
C LEU A 180 13.73 15.97 -4.00
N SER A 181 14.92 15.44 -4.27
CA SER A 181 15.37 15.18 -5.63
C SER A 181 14.55 14.03 -6.26
N LYS A 182 14.57 13.89 -7.57
CA LYS A 182 13.87 12.79 -8.24
C LYS A 182 14.42 11.42 -7.84
N PRO A 183 15.75 11.19 -7.72
CA PRO A 183 16.31 9.99 -7.10
C PRO A 183 15.92 9.83 -5.62
N GLY A 184 15.78 10.94 -4.89
CA GLY A 184 15.37 10.96 -3.49
C GLY A 184 14.01 10.33 -3.23
N GLU A 185 13.06 10.39 -4.18
CA GLU A 185 11.74 9.74 -4.04
C GLU A 185 11.81 8.22 -3.79
N THR A 186 12.93 7.58 -4.11
CA THR A 186 13.17 6.16 -3.92
C THR A 186 14.43 5.86 -3.12
N ALA A 187 15.08 6.89 -2.56
CA ALA A 187 16.24 6.72 -1.70
C ALA A 187 15.88 5.87 -0.46
N ILE A 188 16.83 5.02 -0.01
CA ILE A 188 16.54 4.09 1.11
C ILE A 188 16.21 4.82 2.41
N ASP A 189 16.90 5.90 2.73
CA ASP A 189 16.64 6.70 3.92
C ASP A 189 15.26 7.36 3.87
N ILE A 190 14.85 7.86 2.70
CA ILE A 190 13.54 8.49 2.50
C ILE A 190 12.41 7.44 2.49
N CYS A 191 12.60 6.30 1.83
CA CYS A 191 11.60 5.22 1.84
C CYS A 191 11.41 4.64 3.25
N ALA A 192 12.48 4.45 4.01
CA ALA A 192 12.43 3.98 5.39
C ALA A 192 11.72 4.99 6.30
N TYR A 193 12.01 6.28 6.12
CA TYR A 193 11.35 7.36 6.87
C TYR A 193 9.87 7.47 6.52
N ALA A 194 9.52 7.43 5.24
CA ALA A 194 8.13 7.46 4.78
C ALA A 194 7.31 6.26 5.29
N ALA A 195 7.91 5.08 5.32
CA ALA A 195 7.29 3.89 5.89
C ALA A 195 7.09 4.00 7.41
N HIS A 196 8.07 4.57 8.11
CA HIS A 196 7.98 4.84 9.54
C HIS A 196 6.88 5.85 9.87
N MET A 197 6.76 6.94 9.09
CA MET A 197 5.66 7.91 9.25
C MET A 197 4.30 7.24 9.12
N ALA A 198 4.11 6.38 8.10
CA ALA A 198 2.87 5.64 7.94
C ALA A 198 2.58 4.71 9.15
N ALA A 199 3.62 4.07 9.71
CA ALA A 199 3.48 3.26 10.92
C ALA A 199 3.05 4.11 12.12
N LEU A 200 3.64 5.31 12.29
CA LEU A 200 3.29 6.26 13.37
C LEU A 200 1.87 6.81 13.22
N LEU A 201 1.38 6.99 11.99
CA LEU A 201 -0.01 7.38 11.70
C LEU A 201 -1.01 6.22 11.90
N GLY A 202 -0.53 5.07 12.34
CA GLY A 202 -1.38 3.95 12.75
C GLY A 202 -1.82 3.02 11.62
N ALA A 203 -1.07 2.97 10.52
CA ALA A 203 -1.32 2.00 9.45
C ALA A 203 -1.17 0.55 9.93
N HIS A 204 -2.04 -0.33 9.43
CA HIS A 204 -1.89 -1.78 9.56
C HIS A 204 -1.05 -2.34 8.41
N ILE A 205 -1.30 -1.85 7.21
CA ILE A 205 -0.57 -2.19 5.98
C ILE A 205 0.06 -0.92 5.43
N ILE A 206 1.36 -0.95 5.20
CA ILE A 206 2.14 0.17 4.70
C ILE A 206 2.66 -0.19 3.32
N LYS A 207 2.42 0.67 2.33
CA LYS A 207 2.93 0.49 0.98
C LYS A 207 3.92 1.59 0.62
N VAL A 208 5.11 1.16 0.19
CA VAL A 208 6.17 2.05 -0.30
C VAL A 208 6.73 1.54 -1.63
N LYS A 209 7.47 2.38 -2.34
CA LYS A 209 8.24 1.94 -3.51
C LYS A 209 9.42 1.08 -3.06
N PRO A 210 9.88 0.11 -3.87
CA PRO A 210 11.15 -0.55 -3.63
C PRO A 210 12.29 0.48 -3.55
N PRO A 211 13.10 0.47 -2.48
CA PRO A 211 14.14 1.47 -2.28
C PRO A 211 15.37 1.20 -3.14
N THR A 212 15.99 2.27 -3.63
CA THR A 212 17.32 2.24 -4.27
C THR A 212 18.42 2.31 -3.19
N GLU A 213 19.67 2.18 -3.59
CA GLU A 213 20.83 2.35 -2.70
C GLU A 213 21.17 3.83 -2.41
N HIS A 214 20.50 4.77 -3.12
CA HIS A 214 20.70 6.19 -2.91
C HIS A 214 20.36 6.61 -1.49
N LEU A 215 21.14 7.51 -0.93
CA LEU A 215 20.90 8.21 0.32
C LEU A 215 20.72 9.70 0.01
N GLU A 216 19.60 10.26 0.34
CA GLU A 216 19.24 11.64 0.00
C GLU A 216 19.75 12.63 1.05
N LEU A 217 19.49 12.38 2.33
CA LEU A 217 19.78 13.33 3.41
C LEU A 217 21.19 13.15 3.93
N ASP A 218 21.98 14.23 3.98
CA ASP A 218 23.35 14.22 4.50
C ASP A 218 23.42 13.77 5.97
N ALA A 219 22.42 14.12 6.76
CA ALA A 219 22.33 13.66 8.15
C ALA A 219 22.11 12.14 8.22
N ALA A 220 21.30 11.57 7.32
CA ALA A 220 21.08 10.14 7.24
C ALA A 220 22.34 9.40 6.78
N LYS A 221 23.05 9.90 5.75
CA LYS A 221 24.31 9.31 5.24
C LYS A 221 25.29 9.03 6.38
N LYS A 222 25.52 10.03 7.23
CA LYS A 222 26.42 9.91 8.39
C LYS A 222 26.02 8.77 9.35
N VAL A 223 24.71 8.59 9.55
CA VAL A 223 24.19 7.53 10.43
C VAL A 223 24.32 6.17 9.76
N TYR A 224 23.94 6.06 8.48
CA TYR A 224 24.03 4.80 7.74
C TYR A 224 25.48 4.29 7.68
N GLU A 225 26.44 5.19 7.40
CA GLU A 225 27.88 4.87 7.38
C GLU A 225 28.40 4.54 8.77
N GLY A 226 28.13 5.40 9.77
CA GLY A 226 28.62 5.23 11.14
C GLY A 226 28.10 3.97 11.82
N GLN A 227 26.83 3.61 11.58
CA GLN A 227 26.19 2.41 12.12
C GLN A 227 26.32 1.19 11.18
N LYS A 228 26.99 1.33 10.04
CA LYS A 228 27.18 0.26 9.03
C LYS A 228 25.87 -0.42 8.63
N ILE A 229 24.83 0.39 8.38
CA ILE A 229 23.54 -0.13 7.95
C ILE A 229 23.70 -0.70 6.54
N ASP A 230 23.44 -2.01 6.40
CA ASP A 230 23.58 -2.69 5.12
C ASP A 230 22.44 -2.32 4.16
N VAL A 231 22.80 -1.69 3.05
CA VAL A 231 21.89 -1.30 1.96
C VAL A 231 22.37 -1.77 0.58
N ALA A 232 23.36 -2.64 0.54
CA ALA A 232 24.01 -3.05 -0.70
C ALA A 232 23.08 -3.84 -1.62
N THR A 233 22.26 -4.73 -1.07
CA THR A 233 21.33 -5.54 -1.85
C THR A 233 19.88 -5.03 -1.75
N ALA A 234 19.04 -5.36 -2.73
CA ALA A 234 17.62 -5.06 -2.64
C ALA A 234 16.98 -5.71 -1.40
N ALA A 235 17.36 -6.93 -1.04
CA ALA A 235 16.84 -7.61 0.14
C ALA A 235 17.27 -6.91 1.45
N SER A 236 18.51 -6.44 1.56
CA SER A 236 18.97 -5.71 2.74
C SER A 236 18.24 -4.35 2.89
N ARG A 237 18.01 -3.65 1.78
CA ARG A 237 17.21 -2.40 1.80
C ARG A 237 15.77 -2.65 2.23
N ILE A 238 15.12 -3.68 1.70
CA ILE A 238 13.76 -4.07 2.11
C ILE A 238 13.73 -4.43 3.59
N LYS A 239 14.71 -5.20 4.08
CA LYS A 239 14.84 -5.54 5.50
C LYS A 239 14.92 -4.29 6.38
N HIS A 240 15.68 -3.28 5.95
CA HIS A 240 15.80 -2.03 6.69
C HIS A 240 14.47 -1.24 6.74
N VAL A 241 13.72 -1.19 5.63
CA VAL A 241 12.38 -0.58 5.62
C VAL A 241 11.42 -1.33 6.54
N VAL A 242 11.43 -2.67 6.51
CA VAL A 242 10.60 -3.49 7.41
C VAL A 242 10.98 -3.25 8.87
N GLN A 243 12.28 -3.17 9.18
CA GLN A 243 12.77 -2.83 10.50
C GLN A 243 12.27 -1.46 10.96
N SER A 244 12.24 -0.47 10.06
CA SER A 244 11.74 0.87 10.34
C SER A 244 10.24 0.90 10.66
N CYS A 245 9.48 -0.14 10.29
CA CYS A 245 8.07 -0.31 10.61
C CYS A 245 7.88 -1.09 11.92
N PHE A 246 8.41 -0.54 13.01
CA PHE A 246 8.35 -1.09 14.38
C PHE A 246 8.96 -2.49 14.48
N ASN A 247 10.15 -2.65 13.87
CA ASN A 247 10.87 -3.92 13.81
C ASN A 247 10.02 -5.07 13.23
N GLY A 248 9.29 -4.77 12.14
CA GLY A 248 8.44 -5.74 11.44
C GLY A 248 7.07 -5.99 12.09
N ARG A 249 6.65 -5.17 13.05
CA ARG A 249 5.31 -5.28 13.66
C ARG A 249 4.19 -4.69 12.79
N ARG A 250 4.50 -4.19 11.60
CA ARG A 250 3.52 -3.75 10.61
C ARG A 250 3.70 -4.54 9.33
N ILE A 251 2.61 -4.77 8.63
CA ILE A 251 2.65 -5.38 7.29
C ILE A 251 3.23 -4.34 6.34
N VAL A 252 4.33 -4.68 5.66
CA VAL A 252 4.97 -3.80 4.68
C VAL A 252 4.91 -4.43 3.30
N VAL A 253 4.36 -3.69 2.36
CA VAL A 253 4.18 -4.10 0.97
C VAL A 253 4.96 -3.16 0.05
N PHE A 254 5.53 -3.70 -1.00
CA PHE A 254 6.38 -2.97 -1.92
C PHE A 254 5.84 -3.07 -3.33
N SER A 255 5.59 -1.93 -3.96
CA SER A 255 5.23 -1.90 -5.36
C SER A 255 5.41 -0.51 -5.96
N GLY A 256 5.39 -0.43 -7.28
CA GLY A 256 5.65 0.81 -8.01
C GLY A 256 7.07 0.84 -8.59
N GLY A 257 7.43 1.96 -9.23
CA GLY A 257 8.68 2.08 -9.95
C GLY A 257 8.51 1.81 -11.45
N GLU A 258 9.61 1.61 -12.17
CA GLU A 258 9.59 1.35 -13.61
C GLU A 258 8.98 0.00 -13.96
N ALA A 259 8.40 -0.08 -15.16
CA ALA A 259 7.91 -1.34 -15.69
C ALA A 259 9.08 -2.31 -15.88
N LYS A 260 8.89 -3.56 -15.46
CA LYS A 260 9.88 -4.64 -15.58
C LYS A 260 9.29 -5.77 -16.41
N ASP A 261 10.16 -6.52 -17.05
CA ASP A 261 9.80 -7.81 -17.63
C ASP A 261 9.48 -8.84 -16.53
N THR A 262 9.04 -10.02 -16.93
CA THR A 262 8.66 -11.09 -15.98
C THR A 262 9.80 -11.47 -15.06
N ASP A 263 11.03 -11.58 -15.56
CA ASP A 263 12.20 -11.97 -14.77
C ASP A 263 12.55 -10.88 -13.74
N GLY A 264 12.47 -9.61 -14.12
CA GLY A 264 12.64 -8.48 -13.21
C GLY A 264 11.60 -8.44 -12.10
N VAL A 265 10.32 -8.73 -12.41
CA VAL A 265 9.26 -8.84 -11.41
C VAL A 265 9.52 -10.01 -10.45
N LEU A 266 9.93 -11.16 -10.95
CA LEU A 266 10.25 -12.32 -10.11
C LEU A 266 11.48 -12.08 -9.22
N ALA A 267 12.50 -11.40 -9.74
CA ALA A 267 13.69 -11.03 -8.96
C ALA A 267 13.31 -10.06 -7.83
N GLU A 268 12.47 -9.06 -8.10
CA GLU A 268 11.97 -8.15 -7.08
C GLU A 268 11.12 -8.87 -6.02
N ALA A 269 10.24 -9.78 -6.43
CA ALA A 269 9.45 -10.59 -5.51
C ALA A 269 10.32 -11.44 -4.57
N ARG A 270 11.41 -12.03 -5.11
CA ARG A 270 12.39 -12.76 -4.29
C ARG A 270 13.09 -11.84 -3.28
N ALA A 271 13.53 -10.66 -3.71
CA ALA A 271 14.18 -9.69 -2.84
C ALA A 271 13.23 -9.22 -1.72
N ILE A 272 11.95 -8.99 -2.02
CA ILE A 272 10.91 -8.63 -1.03
C ILE A 272 10.74 -9.75 -0.01
N ARG A 273 10.60 -10.98 -0.48
CA ARG A 273 10.52 -12.17 0.39
C ARG A 273 11.73 -12.29 1.31
N ASP A 274 12.93 -12.21 0.75
CA ASP A 274 14.19 -12.42 1.46
C ASP A 274 14.49 -11.27 2.44
N GLY A 275 14.05 -10.06 2.14
CA GLY A 275 14.07 -8.91 3.04
C GLY A 275 12.97 -8.90 4.11
N GLY A 276 12.06 -9.86 4.11
CA GLY A 276 10.99 -9.97 5.12
C GLY A 276 9.73 -9.15 4.82
N GLY A 277 9.60 -8.56 3.64
CA GLY A 277 8.36 -7.90 3.19
C GLY A 277 7.20 -8.87 3.09
N ASN A 278 5.98 -8.36 3.21
CA ASN A 278 4.76 -9.17 3.22
C ASN A 278 4.12 -9.33 1.84
N GLU A 279 4.29 -8.37 0.94
CA GLU A 279 3.79 -8.47 -0.43
C GLU A 279 4.88 -8.97 -1.38
N ILE A 280 4.49 -9.89 -2.25
CA ILE A 280 5.32 -10.44 -3.30
C ILE A 280 4.65 -10.09 -4.62
N GLY A 281 5.03 -8.96 -5.20
CA GLY A 281 4.68 -8.69 -6.57
C GLY A 281 3.95 -7.39 -6.85
N ARG A 282 3.95 -7.08 -8.13
CA ARG A 282 3.31 -5.93 -8.73
C ARG A 282 2.23 -6.44 -9.67
N ALA A 283 0.97 -6.13 -9.40
CA ALA A 283 -0.06 -6.30 -10.41
C ALA A 283 -0.01 -5.10 -11.37
N HIS A 284 0.32 -5.34 -12.62
CA HIS A 284 0.03 -4.45 -13.74
C HIS A 284 -1.24 -4.92 -14.41
N VAL A 285 -2.13 -3.98 -14.59
CA VAL A 285 -3.30 -4.16 -15.46
C VAL A 285 -2.94 -3.79 -16.88
#